data_1f39787536529892d0f59ec7af67a3b3
#
_entry.id   1f39787536529892d0f59ec7af67a3b3
#
_cell.length_a   1.000
_cell.length_b   1.000
_cell.length_c   1.000
_cell.angle_alpha   90.00
_cell.angle_beta   90.00
_cell.angle_gamma   90.00
#
_symmetry.space_group_name_H-M   'P 1'
#
loop_
_entity.id
_entity.type
_entity.pdbx_description
1 polymer ?
#
loop_
_entity_poly.entity_id
_entity_poly.type
_entity_poly.pdbx_seq_one_letter_code
_entity_poly.pdbx_strand_id
1 'polypeptide(L)'
;LRVARFAAALGFDIEPQTRKPIRAMADLLQNVPPSRLFDEMMKLLLSGHAAEGVRRLRKEGLHHGLLPLLDVILEQPLGERFVMLALDNTDKRINSGKTVSPGFLFSALLWHEVLAAWKQAQAHGMNIMPALFQAMDQVGQVQAEKLAIPRRYAGDMKEIWALQPRFENRAGRRPYQLLSHMRFRAAYDFLLLRCESGEIDAEIGAWWEKFQRADETIRAGMLVKDSLGTGRKRRRRRKKKDTGAGSATQVAE
;
A
#
# COMPACT_ATOMS: atom_id res chain seq x y z
N LEU A 1 10.23 -23.92 -3.47
CA LEU A 1 10.55 -22.58 -3.02
C LEU A 1 12.04 -22.38 -2.84
N ARG A 2 12.67 -23.16 -1.95
CA ARG A 2 14.11 -23.03 -1.65
C ARG A 2 14.97 -23.12 -2.90
N VAL A 3 14.67 -24.05 -3.80
CA VAL A 3 15.41 -24.22 -5.07
C VAL A 3 15.39 -22.93 -5.89
N ALA A 4 14.19 -22.34 -6.11
CA ALA A 4 14.07 -21.09 -6.85
C ALA A 4 14.82 -19.93 -6.17
N ARG A 5 14.75 -19.84 -4.85
CA ARG A 5 15.47 -18.82 -4.06
C ARG A 5 17.00 -18.99 -4.18
N PHE A 6 17.52 -20.21 -4.04
CA PHE A 6 18.95 -20.46 -4.18
C PHE A 6 19.43 -20.24 -5.61
N ALA A 7 18.64 -20.67 -6.59
CA ALA A 7 18.96 -20.43 -7.99
C ALA A 7 19.02 -18.91 -8.31
N ALA A 8 18.11 -18.11 -7.73
CA ALA A 8 18.14 -16.66 -7.87
C ALA A 8 19.36 -16.04 -7.17
N ALA A 9 19.60 -16.43 -5.89
CA ALA A 9 20.69 -15.86 -5.10
C ALA A 9 22.09 -16.20 -5.62
N LEU A 10 22.27 -17.37 -6.20
CA LEU A 10 23.56 -17.88 -6.68
C LEU A 10 23.75 -17.72 -8.20
N GLY A 11 22.73 -17.27 -8.91
CA GLY A 11 22.77 -17.15 -10.36
C GLY A 11 22.84 -18.50 -11.11
N PHE A 12 22.48 -19.61 -10.44
CA PHE A 12 22.53 -20.95 -11.02
C PHE A 12 21.23 -21.32 -11.72
N ASP A 13 21.33 -22.10 -12.79
CA ASP A 13 20.17 -22.72 -13.38
C ASP A 13 19.84 -24.05 -12.67
N ILE A 14 18.54 -24.37 -12.64
CA ILE A 14 18.07 -25.64 -12.11
C ILE A 14 18.30 -26.73 -13.16
N GLU A 15 18.98 -27.79 -12.77
CA GLU A 15 19.24 -28.92 -13.63
C GLU A 15 17.91 -29.51 -14.17
N PRO A 16 17.82 -29.89 -15.47
CA PRO A 16 16.55 -30.27 -16.12
C PRO A 16 15.80 -31.44 -15.44
N GLN A 17 16.50 -32.43 -14.91
CA GLN A 17 15.86 -33.56 -14.21
C GLN A 17 15.27 -33.12 -12.87
N THR A 18 15.93 -32.20 -12.18
CA THR A 18 15.41 -31.58 -10.95
C THR A 18 14.25 -30.63 -11.23
N ARG A 19 14.26 -29.94 -12.36
CA ARG A 19 13.19 -29.00 -12.78
C ARG A 19 11.87 -29.68 -13.13
N LYS A 20 11.93 -30.85 -13.80
CA LYS A 20 10.76 -31.58 -14.28
C LYS A 20 9.72 -31.88 -13.16
N PRO A 21 10.09 -32.46 -12.00
CA PRO A 21 9.15 -32.70 -10.92
C PRO A 21 8.65 -31.41 -10.23
N ILE A 22 9.39 -30.31 -10.26
CA ILE A 22 8.98 -29.06 -9.60
C ILE A 22 7.64 -28.58 -10.15
N ARG A 23 7.47 -28.53 -11.46
CA ARG A 23 6.20 -28.11 -12.08
C ARG A 23 5.06 -29.07 -11.80
N ALA A 24 5.32 -30.38 -11.87
CA ALA A 24 4.31 -31.41 -11.63
C ALA A 24 3.82 -31.42 -10.17
N MET A 25 4.62 -30.93 -9.25
CA MET A 25 4.34 -30.92 -7.80
C MET A 25 4.00 -29.52 -7.27
N ALA A 26 3.82 -28.52 -8.13
CA ALA A 26 3.54 -27.14 -7.72
C ALA A 26 2.25 -27.05 -6.84
N ASP A 27 1.22 -27.82 -7.17
CA ASP A 27 -0.05 -27.86 -6.45
C ASP A 27 0.09 -28.37 -4.99
N LEU A 28 1.14 -29.14 -4.70
CA LEU A 28 1.43 -29.60 -3.32
C LEU A 28 1.78 -28.43 -2.36
N LEU A 29 2.11 -27.26 -2.90
CA LEU A 29 2.34 -26.06 -2.08
C LEU A 29 1.08 -25.64 -1.32
N GLN A 30 -0.12 -25.96 -1.83
CA GLN A 30 -1.39 -25.71 -1.14
C GLN A 30 -1.51 -26.50 0.19
N ASN A 31 -0.78 -27.60 0.32
CA ASN A 31 -0.76 -28.41 1.54
C ASN A 31 0.31 -27.95 2.56
N VAL A 32 1.10 -26.94 2.22
CA VAL A 32 2.13 -26.40 3.12
C VAL A 32 1.50 -25.40 4.08
N PRO A 33 1.75 -25.48 5.39
CA PRO A 33 1.23 -24.51 6.34
C PRO A 33 1.55 -23.06 5.94
N PRO A 34 0.58 -22.13 6.00
CA PRO A 34 0.77 -20.73 5.57
C PRO A 34 1.96 -20.04 6.25
N SER A 35 2.26 -20.35 7.52
CA SER A 35 3.41 -19.81 8.23
C SER A 35 4.76 -20.20 7.60
N ARG A 36 4.87 -21.43 7.11
CA ARG A 36 6.08 -21.90 6.41
C ARG A 36 6.24 -21.24 5.04
N LEU A 37 5.12 -21.05 4.32
CA LEU A 37 5.12 -20.31 3.05
C LEU A 37 5.56 -18.87 3.29
N PHE A 38 5.03 -18.24 4.33
CA PHE A 38 5.41 -16.90 4.75
C PHE A 38 6.91 -16.78 5.03
N ASP A 39 7.48 -17.69 5.81
CA ASP A 39 8.90 -17.67 6.16
C ASP A 39 9.82 -17.81 4.94
N GLU A 40 9.50 -18.72 4.02
CA GLU A 40 10.30 -18.91 2.80
C GLU A 40 10.14 -17.71 1.83
N MET A 41 8.94 -17.11 1.78
CA MET A 41 8.70 -15.90 1.02
C MET A 41 9.50 -14.73 1.60
N MET A 42 9.52 -14.55 2.92
CA MET A 42 10.32 -13.51 3.57
C MET A 42 11.81 -13.67 3.29
N LYS A 43 12.32 -14.90 3.32
CA LYS A 43 13.72 -15.19 2.95
C LYS A 43 14.02 -14.85 1.49
N LEU A 44 13.07 -15.04 0.58
CA LEU A 44 13.21 -14.64 -0.81
C LEU A 44 13.20 -13.13 -0.96
N LEU A 45 12.19 -12.47 -0.41
CA LEU A 45 11.96 -11.03 -0.56
C LEU A 45 13.05 -10.17 0.09
N LEU A 46 13.72 -10.70 1.12
CA LEU A 46 14.81 -10.01 1.84
C LEU A 46 16.20 -10.56 1.48
N SER A 47 16.34 -11.29 0.38
CA SER A 47 17.61 -11.89 -0.03
C SER A 47 18.56 -10.93 -0.77
N GLY A 48 18.09 -9.76 -1.21
CA GLY A 48 18.82 -8.89 -2.14
C GLY A 48 18.74 -9.35 -3.61
N HIS A 49 17.93 -10.38 -3.88
CA HIS A 49 17.66 -10.97 -5.20
C HIS A 49 16.17 -11.26 -5.40
N ALA A 50 15.30 -10.47 -4.77
CA ALA A 50 13.86 -10.69 -4.76
C ALA A 50 13.24 -10.62 -6.15
N ALA A 51 13.62 -9.64 -6.95
CA ALA A 51 13.12 -9.46 -8.31
C ALA A 51 13.43 -10.67 -9.19
N GLU A 52 14.68 -11.14 -9.18
CA GLU A 52 15.07 -12.34 -9.94
C GLU A 52 14.40 -13.61 -9.38
N GLY A 53 14.28 -13.70 -8.06
CA GLY A 53 13.59 -14.81 -7.40
C GLY A 53 12.14 -14.94 -7.83
N VAL A 54 11.41 -13.83 -7.91
CA VAL A 54 10.02 -13.80 -8.37
C VAL A 54 9.92 -14.17 -9.86
N ARG A 55 10.82 -13.66 -10.72
CA ARG A 55 10.87 -14.06 -12.15
C ARG A 55 11.09 -15.57 -12.29
N ARG A 56 11.99 -16.15 -11.49
CA ARG A 56 12.25 -17.60 -11.50
C ARG A 56 11.07 -18.42 -10.98
N LEU A 57 10.42 -18.00 -9.90
CA LEU A 57 9.18 -18.64 -9.43
C LEU A 57 8.13 -18.68 -10.55
N ARG A 58 7.96 -17.57 -11.29
CA ARG A 58 7.04 -17.50 -12.43
C ARG A 58 7.44 -18.45 -13.54
N LYS A 59 8.72 -18.47 -13.94
CA LYS A 59 9.25 -19.37 -14.97
C LYS A 59 9.03 -20.85 -14.65
N GLU A 60 9.10 -21.22 -13.37
CA GLU A 60 8.92 -22.59 -12.90
C GLU A 60 7.46 -22.92 -12.57
N GLY A 61 6.51 -21.99 -12.71
CA GLY A 61 5.10 -22.21 -12.39
C GLY A 61 4.80 -22.36 -10.90
N LEU A 62 5.71 -21.90 -10.04
CA LEU A 62 5.59 -22.01 -8.58
C LEU A 62 4.85 -20.82 -7.95
N HIS A 63 4.53 -19.80 -8.73
CA HIS A 63 3.85 -18.60 -8.26
C HIS A 63 2.40 -18.86 -7.88
N HIS A 64 1.68 -19.71 -8.63
CA HIS A 64 0.26 -20.01 -8.42
C HIS A 64 -0.09 -20.55 -7.02
N GLY A 65 0.81 -21.26 -6.38
CA GLY A 65 0.55 -21.81 -5.04
C GLY A 65 1.04 -20.95 -3.90
N LEU A 66 1.90 -19.95 -4.18
CA LEU A 66 2.62 -19.20 -3.16
C LEU A 66 2.12 -17.80 -2.93
N LEU A 67 1.82 -17.16 -4.00
CA LEU A 67 1.38 -15.79 -4.06
C LEU A 67 0.25 -15.73 -5.08
N PRO A 68 -0.96 -16.20 -4.75
CA PRO A 68 -2.14 -15.98 -5.60
C PRO A 68 -2.31 -14.52 -5.99
N LEU A 69 -1.72 -13.62 -5.19
CA LEU A 69 -1.49 -12.21 -5.44
C LEU A 69 -0.63 -11.91 -6.64
N LEU A 70 0.48 -12.62 -6.83
CA LEU A 70 1.36 -12.37 -7.95
C LEU A 70 0.73 -12.81 -9.27
N ASP A 71 -0.18 -13.77 -9.27
CA ASP A 71 -0.86 -14.21 -10.48
C ASP A 71 -1.69 -13.09 -11.08
N VAL A 72 -2.57 -12.48 -10.26
CA VAL A 72 -3.43 -11.37 -10.71
C VAL A 72 -2.63 -10.12 -11.06
N ILE A 73 -1.57 -9.85 -10.29
CA ILE A 73 -0.76 -8.65 -10.47
C ILE A 73 0.16 -8.77 -11.67
N LEU A 74 0.78 -9.94 -11.88
CA LEU A 74 1.71 -10.17 -12.98
C LEU A 74 1.00 -10.36 -14.33
N GLU A 75 -0.31 -10.60 -14.33
CA GLU A 75 -1.13 -10.61 -15.54
C GLU A 75 -1.52 -9.20 -16.01
N GLN A 76 -1.41 -8.19 -15.13
CA GLN A 76 -1.70 -6.80 -15.47
C GLN A 76 -0.40 -6.01 -15.69
N PRO A 77 -0.15 -5.43 -16.87
CA PRO A 77 1.13 -4.77 -17.18
C PRO A 77 1.55 -3.67 -16.19
N LEU A 78 0.60 -2.88 -15.70
CA LEU A 78 0.87 -1.84 -14.68
C LEU A 78 1.18 -2.46 -13.32
N GLY A 79 0.51 -3.55 -12.96
CA GLY A 79 0.74 -4.28 -11.71
C GLY A 79 2.11 -4.94 -11.69
N GLU A 80 2.49 -5.61 -12.77
CA GLU A 80 3.82 -6.21 -12.92
C GLU A 80 4.92 -5.15 -12.79
N ARG A 81 4.80 -4.04 -13.53
CA ARG A 81 5.78 -2.95 -13.48
C ARG A 81 5.95 -2.39 -12.06
N PHE A 82 4.84 -2.13 -11.38
CA PHE A 82 4.86 -1.59 -10.02
C PHE A 82 5.55 -2.54 -9.03
N VAL A 83 5.17 -3.83 -9.04
CA VAL A 83 5.75 -4.84 -8.15
C VAL A 83 7.23 -5.04 -8.45
N MET A 84 7.61 -5.15 -9.72
CA MET A 84 9.01 -5.34 -10.09
C MET A 84 9.88 -4.15 -9.68
N LEU A 85 9.41 -2.91 -9.82
CA LEU A 85 10.09 -1.71 -9.30
C LEU A 85 10.25 -1.74 -7.78
N ALA A 86 9.23 -2.16 -7.05
CA ALA A 86 9.30 -2.29 -5.60
C ALA A 86 10.34 -3.33 -5.17
N LEU A 87 10.41 -4.47 -5.87
CA LEU A 87 11.39 -5.54 -5.62
C LEU A 87 12.82 -5.10 -5.99
N ASP A 88 13.01 -4.48 -7.15
CA ASP A 88 14.31 -3.95 -7.58
C ASP A 88 14.85 -2.89 -6.60
N ASN A 89 13.99 -2.01 -6.09
CA ASN A 89 14.35 -1.02 -5.08
C ASN A 89 14.65 -1.67 -3.72
N THR A 90 13.95 -2.75 -3.38
CA THR A 90 14.23 -3.56 -2.19
C THR A 90 15.62 -4.20 -2.29
N ASP A 91 15.92 -4.84 -3.43
CA ASP A 91 17.21 -5.48 -3.67
C ASP A 91 18.37 -4.46 -3.60
N LYS A 92 18.22 -3.30 -4.23
CA LYS A 92 19.22 -2.21 -4.15
C LYS A 92 19.47 -1.75 -2.72
N ARG A 93 18.40 -1.64 -1.89
CA ARG A 93 18.53 -1.24 -0.47
C ARG A 93 19.29 -2.29 0.33
N ILE A 94 18.92 -3.56 0.20
CA ILE A 94 19.56 -4.67 0.91
C ILE A 94 21.03 -4.78 0.52
N ASN A 95 21.33 -4.75 -0.77
CA ASN A 95 22.69 -4.83 -1.29
C ASN A 95 23.58 -3.62 -0.91
N SER A 96 22.93 -2.48 -0.56
CA SER A 96 23.63 -1.31 0.01
C SER A 96 23.68 -1.30 1.55
N GLY A 97 23.35 -2.42 2.22
CA GLY A 97 23.36 -2.56 3.68
C GLY A 97 22.22 -1.81 4.42
N LYS A 98 21.19 -1.35 3.70
CA LYS A 98 20.07 -0.62 4.29
C LYS A 98 18.94 -1.58 4.68
N THR A 99 18.27 -1.27 5.77
CA THR A 99 17.10 -2.03 6.23
C THR A 99 15.88 -1.82 5.33
N VAL A 100 15.06 -2.85 5.22
CA VAL A 100 13.79 -2.85 4.49
C VAL A 100 12.65 -3.16 5.47
N SER A 101 11.56 -2.41 5.38
CA SER A 101 10.33 -2.69 6.15
C SER A 101 9.50 -3.76 5.45
N PRO A 102 9.24 -4.91 6.07
CA PRO A 102 8.32 -5.90 5.53
C PRO A 102 6.91 -5.34 5.30
N GLY A 103 6.43 -4.46 6.18
CA GLY A 103 5.13 -3.80 6.01
C GLY A 103 5.06 -2.95 4.75
N PHE A 104 6.14 -2.22 4.40
CA PHE A 104 6.22 -1.49 3.14
C PHE A 104 6.20 -2.45 1.93
N LEU A 105 6.96 -3.53 2.00
CA LEU A 105 7.04 -4.50 0.91
C LEU A 105 5.69 -5.17 0.66
N PHE A 106 5.00 -5.62 1.72
CA PHE A 106 3.65 -6.16 1.58
C PHE A 106 2.64 -5.11 1.11
N SER A 107 2.78 -3.86 1.53
CA SER A 107 1.91 -2.80 1.00
C SER A 107 2.07 -2.65 -0.52
N ALA A 108 3.29 -2.80 -1.04
CA ALA A 108 3.53 -2.76 -2.48
C ALA A 108 2.98 -4.01 -3.20
N LEU A 109 3.21 -5.19 -2.65
CA LEU A 109 2.73 -6.45 -3.24
C LEU A 109 1.20 -6.52 -3.32
N LEU A 110 0.49 -5.97 -2.33
CA LEU A 110 -0.98 -6.03 -2.24
C LEU A 110 -1.70 -4.82 -2.85
N TRP A 111 -0.95 -3.81 -3.29
CA TRP A 111 -1.54 -2.54 -3.71
C TRP A 111 -2.56 -2.66 -4.83
N HIS A 112 -2.26 -3.44 -5.86
CA HIS A 112 -3.13 -3.52 -7.04
C HIS A 112 -4.47 -4.22 -6.74
N GLU A 113 -4.50 -5.16 -5.80
CA GLU A 113 -5.76 -5.74 -5.30
C GLU A 113 -6.57 -4.70 -4.53
N VAL A 114 -5.90 -3.95 -3.64
CA VAL A 114 -6.54 -2.85 -2.90
C VAL A 114 -7.05 -1.79 -3.89
N LEU A 115 -6.27 -1.42 -4.89
CA LEU A 115 -6.64 -0.43 -5.90
C LEU A 115 -7.85 -0.88 -6.73
N ALA A 116 -7.89 -2.15 -7.13
CA ALA A 116 -9.01 -2.72 -7.88
C ALA A 116 -10.30 -2.74 -7.04
N ALA A 117 -10.24 -3.23 -5.80
CA ALA A 117 -11.36 -3.24 -4.88
C ALA A 117 -11.83 -1.80 -4.54
N TRP A 118 -10.89 -0.88 -4.37
CA TRP A 118 -11.18 0.53 -4.11
C TRP A 118 -11.92 1.18 -5.28
N LYS A 119 -11.45 1.02 -6.50
CA LYS A 119 -12.11 1.53 -7.72
C LYS A 119 -13.50 0.92 -7.88
N GLN A 120 -13.65 -0.37 -7.61
CA GLN A 120 -14.94 -1.04 -7.67
C GLN A 120 -15.94 -0.46 -6.65
N ALA A 121 -15.54 -0.27 -5.39
CA ALA A 121 -16.39 0.33 -4.37
C ALA A 121 -16.80 1.78 -4.73
N GLN A 122 -15.88 2.56 -5.31
CA GLN A 122 -16.19 3.91 -5.80
C GLN A 122 -17.18 3.88 -6.99
N ALA A 123 -17.05 2.94 -7.91
CA ALA A 123 -17.98 2.77 -9.02
C ALA A 123 -19.41 2.46 -8.54
N HIS A 124 -19.56 1.85 -7.36
CA HIS A 124 -20.85 1.64 -6.68
C HIS A 124 -21.30 2.85 -5.83
N GLY A 125 -20.68 4.01 -6.00
CA GLY A 125 -21.09 5.27 -5.37
C GLY A 125 -20.53 5.51 -3.96
N MET A 126 -19.58 4.69 -3.51
CA MET A 126 -18.96 4.90 -2.20
C MET A 126 -17.98 6.07 -2.23
N ASN A 127 -17.94 6.86 -1.17
CA ASN A 127 -16.98 7.96 -1.02
C ASN A 127 -15.53 7.44 -0.94
N ILE A 128 -14.57 8.26 -1.38
CA ILE A 128 -13.14 7.93 -1.54
C ILE A 128 -12.55 7.19 -0.33
N MET A 129 -12.63 7.76 0.87
CA MET A 129 -11.99 7.17 2.05
C MET A 129 -12.71 5.92 2.59
N PRO A 130 -14.04 5.92 2.77
CA PRO A 130 -14.77 4.69 3.12
C PRO A 130 -14.52 3.54 2.15
N ALA A 131 -14.53 3.80 0.84
CA ALA A 131 -14.24 2.81 -0.19
C ALA A 131 -12.83 2.22 -0.04
N LEU A 132 -11.82 3.08 0.24
CA LEU A 132 -10.46 2.64 0.46
C LEU A 132 -10.33 1.76 1.71
N PHE A 133 -10.93 2.16 2.84
CA PHE A 133 -10.90 1.34 4.06
C PHE A 133 -11.58 -0.02 3.86
N GLN A 134 -12.72 -0.06 3.17
CA GLN A 134 -13.38 -1.33 2.83
C GLN A 134 -12.48 -2.22 1.96
N ALA A 135 -11.82 -1.66 0.94
CA ALA A 135 -10.91 -2.40 0.08
C ALA A 135 -9.72 -2.97 0.87
N MET A 136 -9.13 -2.18 1.78
CA MET A 136 -8.04 -2.64 2.65
C MET A 136 -8.45 -3.80 3.56
N ASP A 137 -9.66 -3.72 4.14
CA ASP A 137 -10.16 -4.77 5.02
C ASP A 137 -10.45 -6.05 4.24
N GLN A 138 -11.08 -5.93 3.08
CA GLN A 138 -11.38 -7.05 2.20
C GLN A 138 -10.11 -7.78 1.76
N VAL A 139 -9.12 -7.05 1.23
CA VAL A 139 -7.85 -7.65 0.79
C VAL A 139 -7.09 -8.22 1.98
N GLY A 140 -7.02 -7.49 3.10
CA GLY A 140 -6.36 -7.95 4.32
C GLY A 140 -6.95 -9.26 4.86
N GLN A 141 -8.27 -9.44 4.82
CA GLN A 141 -8.93 -10.66 5.26
C GLN A 141 -8.58 -11.84 4.36
N VAL A 142 -8.70 -11.69 3.05
CA VAL A 142 -8.35 -12.74 2.08
C VAL A 142 -6.89 -13.16 2.22
N GLN A 143 -5.98 -12.22 2.47
CA GLN A 143 -4.55 -12.50 2.58
C GLN A 143 -4.16 -13.11 3.94
N ALA A 144 -4.87 -12.78 5.01
CA ALA A 144 -4.65 -13.40 6.31
C ALA A 144 -4.90 -14.91 6.27
N GLU A 145 -5.87 -15.37 5.48
CA GLU A 145 -6.17 -16.79 5.28
C GLU A 145 -5.09 -17.50 4.46
N LYS A 146 -4.52 -16.83 3.45
CA LYS A 146 -3.56 -17.43 2.51
C LYS A 146 -2.11 -17.38 2.95
N LEU A 147 -1.67 -16.29 3.55
CA LEU A 147 -0.25 -16.01 3.80
C LEU A 147 0.13 -15.85 5.27
N ALA A 148 -0.82 -15.89 6.19
CA ALA A 148 -0.56 -15.68 7.63
C ALA A 148 0.30 -14.44 7.92
N ILE A 149 0.07 -13.32 7.19
CA ILE A 149 0.83 -12.07 7.37
C ILE A 149 0.66 -11.59 8.83
N PRO A 150 1.76 -11.42 9.59
CA PRO A 150 1.66 -10.99 10.97
C PRO A 150 0.94 -9.64 11.12
N ARG A 151 0.04 -9.54 12.11
CA ARG A 151 -0.80 -8.34 12.36
C ARG A 151 0.02 -7.05 12.51
N ARG A 152 1.26 -7.15 13.00
CA ARG A 152 2.17 -5.99 13.11
C ARG A 152 2.46 -5.30 11.79
N TYR A 153 2.43 -6.02 10.66
CA TYR A 153 2.63 -5.44 9.33
C TYR A 153 1.34 -4.85 8.74
N ALA A 154 0.18 -5.37 9.13
CA ALA A 154 -1.10 -4.89 8.64
C ALA A 154 -1.37 -3.41 9.00
N GLY A 155 -0.95 -2.97 10.18
CA GLY A 155 -1.03 -1.56 10.57
C GLY A 155 -0.21 -0.64 9.65
N ASP A 156 1.06 -0.99 9.45
CA ASP A 156 1.96 -0.23 8.56
C ASP A 156 1.41 -0.14 7.13
N MET A 157 0.91 -1.26 6.60
CA MET A 157 0.30 -1.32 5.27
C MET A 157 -0.89 -0.39 5.14
N LYS A 158 -1.84 -0.47 6.07
CA LYS A 158 -3.05 0.37 6.08
C LYS A 158 -2.71 1.86 6.18
N GLU A 159 -1.73 2.24 7.00
CA GLU A 159 -1.27 3.63 7.12
C GLU A 159 -0.67 4.15 5.81
N ILE A 160 0.18 3.35 5.13
CA ILE A 160 0.77 3.73 3.84
C ILE A 160 -0.32 3.94 2.79
N TRP A 161 -1.27 3.03 2.67
CA TRP A 161 -2.37 3.12 1.71
C TRP A 161 -3.33 4.28 2.00
N ALA A 162 -3.68 4.50 3.28
CA ALA A 162 -4.59 5.57 3.69
C ALA A 162 -4.04 6.98 3.40
N LEU A 163 -2.72 7.11 3.29
CA LEU A 163 -2.08 8.37 2.95
C LEU A 163 -2.08 8.65 1.44
N GLN A 164 -2.24 7.63 0.57
CA GLN A 164 -2.13 7.82 -0.87
C GLN A 164 -3.09 8.87 -1.46
N PRO A 165 -4.41 8.87 -1.15
CA PRO A 165 -5.31 9.90 -1.66
C PRO A 165 -4.99 11.32 -1.17
N ARG A 166 -4.25 11.43 -0.06
CA ARG A 166 -3.90 12.75 0.51
C ARG A 166 -2.82 13.47 -0.30
N PHE A 167 -1.98 12.75 -1.03
CA PHE A 167 -0.94 13.34 -1.88
C PHE A 167 -1.50 14.15 -3.05
N GLU A 168 -2.70 13.83 -3.52
CA GLU A 168 -3.37 14.58 -4.58
C GLU A 168 -3.87 15.95 -4.08
N ASN A 169 -4.01 16.11 -2.78
CA ASN A 169 -4.58 17.30 -2.17
C ASN A 169 -3.50 18.31 -1.79
N ARG A 170 -3.12 19.14 -2.74
CA ARG A 170 -2.02 20.11 -2.66
C ARG A 170 -2.45 21.52 -2.23
N ALA A 171 -3.63 21.66 -1.60
CA ALA A 171 -4.21 22.95 -1.24
C ALA A 171 -4.30 23.20 0.27
N GLY A 172 -4.20 24.45 0.69
CA GLY A 172 -4.39 24.89 2.06
C GLY A 172 -3.40 24.28 3.07
N ARG A 173 -3.89 23.85 4.25
CA ARG A 173 -3.04 23.27 5.31
C ARG A 173 -2.77 21.77 5.14
N ARG A 174 -3.42 21.10 4.20
CA ARG A 174 -3.36 19.64 4.04
C ARG A 174 -1.95 19.12 3.73
N PRO A 175 -1.16 19.75 2.83
CA PRO A 175 0.21 19.33 2.57
C PRO A 175 1.11 19.41 3.81
N TYR A 176 0.99 20.45 4.62
CA TYR A 176 1.77 20.57 5.87
C TYR A 176 1.43 19.48 6.87
N GLN A 177 0.13 19.17 7.02
CA GLN A 177 -0.32 18.07 7.88
C GLN A 177 0.17 16.71 7.42
N LEU A 178 0.22 16.49 6.10
CA LEU A 178 0.75 15.25 5.53
C LEU A 178 2.27 15.17 5.72
N LEU A 179 3.00 16.26 5.49
CA LEU A 179 4.45 16.32 5.68
C LEU A 179 4.88 16.01 7.12
N SER A 180 4.08 16.44 8.12
CA SER A 180 4.35 16.17 9.55
C SER A 180 3.92 14.78 10.01
N HIS A 181 3.32 13.97 9.14
CA HIS A 181 2.84 12.64 9.52
C HIS A 181 4.02 11.67 9.72
N MET A 182 4.00 10.89 10.80
CA MET A 182 5.10 9.98 11.15
C MET A 182 5.43 8.96 10.04
N ARG A 183 4.44 8.57 9.24
CA ARG A 183 4.59 7.66 8.10
C ARG A 183 4.79 8.37 6.76
N PHE A 184 4.97 9.69 6.76
CA PHE A 184 5.12 10.45 5.52
C PHE A 184 6.19 9.87 4.61
N ARG A 185 7.38 9.56 5.16
CA ARG A 185 8.50 9.06 4.34
C ARG A 185 8.15 7.76 3.62
N ALA A 186 7.60 6.79 4.33
CA ALA A 186 7.20 5.52 3.73
C ALA A 186 6.08 5.69 2.69
N ALA A 187 5.08 6.52 3.00
CA ALA A 187 3.99 6.80 2.09
C ALA A 187 4.45 7.59 0.84
N TYR A 188 5.44 8.48 1.00
CA TYR A 188 6.06 9.19 -0.11
C TYR A 188 6.90 8.28 -1.02
N ASP A 189 7.71 7.39 -0.44
CA ASP A 189 8.46 6.39 -1.21
C ASP A 189 7.49 5.49 -2.01
N PHE A 190 6.34 5.17 -1.42
CA PHE A 190 5.27 4.44 -2.10
C PHE A 190 4.60 5.26 -3.23
N LEU A 191 4.36 6.55 -3.00
CA LEU A 191 3.89 7.47 -4.04
C LEU A 191 4.85 7.50 -5.24
N LEU A 192 6.15 7.54 -5.00
CA LEU A 192 7.16 7.52 -6.07
C LEU A 192 7.09 6.25 -6.90
N LEU A 193 6.85 5.07 -6.29
CA LEU A 193 6.62 3.83 -7.03
C LEU A 193 5.38 3.92 -7.94
N ARG A 194 4.28 4.55 -7.46
CA ARG A 194 3.07 4.77 -8.26
C ARG A 194 3.32 5.69 -9.45
N CYS A 195 4.13 6.74 -9.25
CA CYS A 195 4.55 7.64 -10.33
C CYS A 195 5.44 6.93 -11.35
N GLU A 196 6.46 6.21 -10.89
CA GLU A 196 7.45 5.54 -11.72
C GLU A 196 6.84 4.37 -12.53
N SER A 197 5.87 3.67 -11.95
CA SER A 197 5.11 2.64 -12.66
C SER A 197 4.17 3.19 -13.73
N GLY A 198 3.85 4.47 -13.68
CA GLY A 198 2.88 5.13 -14.59
C GLY A 198 1.42 5.00 -14.13
N GLU A 199 1.18 4.60 -12.86
CA GLU A 199 -0.17 4.51 -12.29
C GLU A 199 -0.78 5.90 -12.09
N ILE A 200 0.04 6.87 -11.68
CA ILE A 200 -0.34 8.27 -11.49
C ILE A 200 0.69 9.20 -12.12
N ASP A 201 0.32 10.47 -12.29
CA ASP A 201 1.18 11.48 -12.90
C ASP A 201 2.46 11.71 -12.08
N ALA A 202 3.60 11.66 -12.78
CA ALA A 202 4.92 11.92 -12.19
C ALA A 202 5.05 13.34 -11.62
N GLU A 203 4.25 14.31 -12.11
CA GLU A 203 4.22 15.68 -11.58
C GLU A 203 3.88 15.71 -10.08
N ILE A 204 3.02 14.79 -9.61
CA ILE A 204 2.64 14.73 -8.20
C ILE A 204 3.88 14.39 -7.34
N GLY A 205 4.64 13.38 -7.74
CA GLY A 205 5.89 13.01 -7.05
C GLY A 205 6.92 14.14 -7.06
N ALA A 206 7.11 14.78 -8.22
CA ALA A 206 8.04 15.91 -8.38
C ALA A 206 7.61 17.13 -7.54
N TRP A 207 6.32 17.40 -7.44
CA TRP A 207 5.80 18.47 -6.59
C TRP A 207 6.12 18.19 -5.10
N TRP A 208 5.90 16.99 -4.61
CA TRP A 208 6.17 16.59 -3.23
C TRP A 208 7.67 16.58 -2.92
N GLU A 209 8.52 16.21 -3.90
CA GLU A 209 9.98 16.28 -3.76
C GLU A 209 10.45 17.72 -3.50
N LYS A 210 9.91 18.67 -4.26
CA LYS A 210 10.19 20.11 -4.06
C LYS A 210 9.62 20.61 -2.75
N PHE A 211 8.36 20.26 -2.44
CA PHE A 211 7.65 20.75 -1.26
C PHE A 211 8.33 20.34 0.05
N GLN A 212 8.81 19.07 0.17
CA GLN A 212 9.48 18.62 1.39
C GLN A 212 10.83 19.31 1.64
N ARG A 213 11.52 19.75 0.59
CA ARG A 213 12.84 20.42 0.67
C ARG A 213 12.76 21.94 0.78
N ALA A 214 11.63 22.53 0.39
CA ALA A 214 11.43 23.97 0.35
C ALA A 214 11.31 24.57 1.76
N ASP A 215 11.66 25.85 1.90
CA ASP A 215 11.34 26.66 3.07
C ASP A 215 9.85 27.02 3.13
N GLU A 216 9.41 27.64 4.21
CA GLU A 216 8.01 27.96 4.45
C GLU A 216 7.44 28.93 3.42
N THR A 217 8.22 29.91 2.98
CA THR A 217 7.80 30.92 1.99
C THR A 217 7.58 30.28 0.62
N ILE A 218 8.51 29.44 0.20
CA ILE A 218 8.41 28.70 -1.07
C ILE A 218 7.23 27.73 -1.02
N ARG A 219 7.06 26.99 0.09
CA ARG A 219 5.91 26.07 0.29
C ARG A 219 4.59 26.81 0.15
N ALA A 220 4.47 28.00 0.75
CA ALA A 220 3.25 28.80 0.62
C ALA A 220 2.93 29.18 -0.82
N GLY A 221 3.96 29.49 -1.61
CA GLY A 221 3.81 29.78 -3.04
C GLY A 221 3.52 28.57 -3.91
N MET A 222 3.86 27.35 -3.46
CA MET A 222 3.63 26.10 -4.19
C MET A 222 2.20 25.56 -4.05
N LEU A 223 1.42 26.07 -3.09
CA LEU A 223 0.06 25.56 -2.84
C LEU A 223 -0.84 25.80 -4.04
N VAL A 224 -1.55 24.74 -4.46
CA VAL A 224 -2.56 24.84 -5.50
C VAL A 224 -3.79 25.55 -4.93
N LYS A 225 -4.35 26.51 -5.69
CA LYS A 225 -5.59 27.16 -5.28
C LYS A 225 -6.73 26.14 -5.27
N ASP A 226 -7.48 26.08 -4.16
CA ASP A 226 -8.65 25.20 -4.04
C ASP A 226 -9.67 25.56 -5.13
N SER A 227 -9.72 24.81 -6.22
CA SER A 227 -10.74 24.96 -7.27
C SER A 227 -12.15 24.50 -6.81
N LEU A 228 -12.26 23.91 -5.63
CA LEU A 228 -13.50 23.43 -5.01
C LEU A 228 -13.99 24.32 -3.86
N GLY A 229 -13.52 25.55 -3.79
CA GLY A 229 -13.87 26.55 -2.77
C GLY A 229 -15.17 27.30 -3.00
N THR A 230 -16.23 26.70 -3.52
CA THR A 230 -17.57 27.29 -3.42
C THR A 230 -18.27 26.79 -2.16
N GLY A 231 -18.02 27.51 -1.09
CA GLY A 231 -18.99 27.89 -0.06
C GLY A 231 -19.97 26.85 0.46
N ARG A 232 -19.57 25.91 1.31
CA ARG A 232 -20.44 25.54 2.41
C ARG A 232 -19.92 26.20 3.70
N LYS A 233 -20.31 27.48 3.92
CA LYS A 233 -20.25 28.13 5.23
C LYS A 233 -20.95 27.20 6.23
N ARG A 234 -20.17 26.54 7.08
CA ARG A 234 -20.67 25.78 8.23
C ARG A 234 -21.48 26.75 9.08
N ARG A 235 -22.81 26.72 8.94
CA ARG A 235 -23.76 27.44 9.76
C ARG A 235 -23.51 27.00 11.20
N ARG A 236 -22.77 27.82 11.97
CA ARG A 236 -22.56 27.66 13.41
C ARG A 236 -23.95 27.68 14.04
N ARG A 237 -24.47 26.51 14.43
CA ARG A 237 -25.71 26.35 15.18
C ARG A 237 -25.46 27.02 16.55
N ARG A 238 -25.85 28.29 16.67
CA ARG A 238 -25.91 29.00 17.95
C ARG A 238 -26.89 28.25 18.83
N LYS A 239 -26.39 27.61 19.87
CA LYS A 239 -27.21 27.01 20.95
C LYS A 239 -27.90 28.19 21.67
N LYS A 240 -29.19 28.32 21.43
CA LYS A 240 -30.06 29.30 22.11
C LYS A 240 -30.10 28.88 23.56
N LYS A 241 -29.60 29.76 24.45
CA LYS A 241 -29.67 29.59 25.90
C LYS A 241 -31.04 30.06 26.29
N ASP A 242 -31.96 29.13 26.58
CA ASP A 242 -33.25 29.45 27.22
C ASP A 242 -32.99 29.78 28.67
N THR A 243 -33.07 31.07 28.97
CA THR A 243 -33.29 31.60 30.28
C THR A 243 -34.81 31.69 30.49
N GLY A 244 -35.41 30.66 31.04
CA GLY A 244 -36.76 30.73 31.57
C GLY A 244 -36.74 31.13 33.02
N ALA A 245 -37.08 32.38 33.27
CA ALA A 245 -37.33 32.91 34.58
C ALA A 245 -38.60 32.32 35.19
N GLY A 246 -38.57 32.23 36.50
CA GLY A 246 -39.61 31.62 37.30
C GLY A 246 -40.96 32.35 37.35
N SER A 247 -41.91 31.67 37.87
CA SER A 247 -43.00 32.30 38.62
C SER A 247 -43.47 31.34 39.72
N ALA A 248 -43.34 31.80 40.93
CA ALA A 248 -43.96 31.25 42.10
C ALA A 248 -45.46 31.64 42.10
N THR A 249 -46.32 30.73 42.51
CA THR A 249 -47.62 31.09 43.13
C THR A 249 -47.97 30.02 44.14
N GLN A 250 -48.16 30.54 45.38
CA GLN A 250 -48.80 29.92 46.54
C GLN A 250 -50.25 29.56 46.30
N VAL A 251 -50.76 28.71 47.17
CA VAL A 251 -51.96 28.71 48.00
C VAL A 251 -52.48 27.27 48.10
N ALA A 252 -52.41 26.70 49.30
CA ALA A 252 -53.38 26.50 50.37
C ALA A 252 -54.60 25.61 49.99
N GLU A 253 -54.71 24.49 50.56
CA GLU A 253 -55.54 23.90 51.62
C GLU A 253 -55.16 22.45 51.83
#